data_d9d382ffe807324ce3949f3c64735726
#
_entry.id   d9d382ffe807324ce3949f3c64735726
#
_cell.length_a   1.000
_cell.length_b   1.000
_cell.length_c   1.000
_cell.angle_alpha   90.00
_cell.angle_beta   90.00
_cell.angle_gamma   90.00
#
_symmetry.space_group_name_H-M   'P 1'
#
loop_
_entity.id
_entity.type
_entity.pdbx_description
1 polymer ?
#
loop_
_entity_poly.entity_id
_entity_poly.type
_entity_poly.pdbx_seq_one_letter_code
_entity_poly.pdbx_strand_id
1 'polypeptide(L)'
;MKITSLLLIGAFTLANGNIWATTGHQDSIERLRMSSEVLHSIVETPDKGIPEEVLSNAKCIIVIPHLVKGGFIFGGEHGRGIATCRTAEGWSAPAFVSIGGGSWGLQIGLEGIDLVMLVMNDQGFQHLLSNKFEISGDASASAGPVGRHASAGTDWKLNTEILTYSRSRGVFAGITLDGAIVEQDNDSTRTIYGRELTFRTILSGKVAAPKSTLGFMKAIAATDHTATIAEAKPDKE
;
A
#
# COMPACT_ATOMS: atom_id res chain seq x y z
N MET A 1 -72.47 19.67 -13.83
CA MET A 1 -71.08 20.10 -13.75
C MET A 1 -70.28 18.89 -13.31
N LYS A 2 -69.58 18.22 -14.25
CA LYS A 2 -68.74 17.02 -13.97
C LYS A 2 -67.28 17.46 -13.95
N ILE A 3 -66.62 17.31 -12.82
CA ILE A 3 -65.22 17.60 -12.65
C ILE A 3 -64.45 16.25 -12.79
N THR A 4 -63.75 16.07 -13.89
CA THR A 4 -62.85 14.93 -14.15
C THR A 4 -61.52 15.23 -13.58
N SER A 5 -61.12 14.53 -12.47
CA SER A 5 -59.76 14.55 -11.90
C SER A 5 -58.85 13.68 -12.75
N LEU A 6 -57.84 14.29 -13.33
CA LEU A 6 -56.77 13.63 -14.06
C LEU A 6 -55.65 13.25 -13.06
N LEU A 7 -55.48 11.95 -12.79
CA LEU A 7 -54.35 11.39 -12.01
C LEU A 7 -53.12 11.29 -12.92
N LEU A 8 -52.15 12.16 -12.69
CA LEU A 8 -50.82 12.06 -13.25
C LEU A 8 -49.97 11.07 -12.40
N ILE A 9 -49.80 9.85 -12.89
CA ILE A 9 -48.86 8.89 -12.33
C ILE A 9 -47.50 9.23 -12.89
N GLY A 10 -46.65 9.87 -12.07
CA GLY A 10 -45.24 10.10 -12.38
C GLY A 10 -44.45 8.81 -12.26
N ALA A 11 -43.98 8.31 -13.39
CA ALA A 11 -42.99 7.21 -13.42
C ALA A 11 -41.64 7.71 -12.88
N PHE A 12 -41.35 7.38 -11.63
CA PHE A 12 -40.04 7.61 -11.01
C PHE A 12 -39.10 6.47 -11.47
N THR A 13 -38.35 6.67 -12.54
CA THR A 13 -37.37 5.72 -13.02
C THR A 13 -36.18 5.66 -12.03
N LEU A 14 -36.00 4.52 -11.39
CA LEU A 14 -34.85 4.17 -10.54
C LEU A 14 -33.57 4.06 -11.38
N ALA A 15 -32.88 5.17 -11.59
CA ALA A 15 -31.56 5.23 -12.25
C ALA A 15 -30.47 5.49 -11.19
N ASN A 16 -30.41 4.68 -10.12
CA ASN A 16 -29.45 4.89 -9.03
C ASN A 16 -28.38 3.80 -8.89
N GLY A 17 -28.33 2.80 -9.77
CA GLY A 17 -27.38 1.69 -9.64
C GLY A 17 -25.94 1.96 -10.12
N ASN A 18 -25.72 2.94 -11.00
CA ASN A 18 -24.44 3.11 -11.69
C ASN A 18 -23.47 4.11 -11.02
N ILE A 19 -23.95 4.98 -10.14
CA ILE A 19 -23.14 6.05 -9.54
C ILE A 19 -22.13 5.48 -8.54
N TRP A 20 -22.52 4.50 -7.74
CA TRP A 20 -21.62 3.89 -6.73
C TRP A 20 -20.50 3.06 -7.35
N ALA A 21 -20.77 2.34 -8.43
CA ALA A 21 -19.79 1.51 -9.12
C ALA A 21 -18.71 2.37 -9.81
N THR A 22 -19.06 3.52 -10.38
CA THR A 22 -18.11 4.44 -11.00
C THR A 22 -17.19 5.11 -9.97
N THR A 23 -17.71 5.49 -8.80
CA THR A 23 -16.93 6.11 -7.73
C THR A 23 -15.87 5.14 -7.20
N GLY A 24 -16.24 3.91 -6.86
CA GLY A 24 -15.30 2.90 -6.35
C GLY A 24 -14.20 2.53 -7.35
N HIS A 25 -14.49 2.53 -8.65
CA HIS A 25 -13.47 2.29 -9.68
C HIS A 25 -12.48 3.46 -9.76
N GLN A 26 -12.96 4.70 -9.78
CA GLN A 26 -12.12 5.89 -9.82
C GLN A 26 -11.22 5.98 -8.58
N ASP A 27 -11.76 5.71 -7.39
CA ASP A 27 -10.99 5.69 -6.14
C ASP A 27 -9.86 4.65 -6.17
N SER A 28 -10.12 3.47 -6.76
CA SER A 28 -9.11 2.42 -6.90
C SER A 28 -8.01 2.80 -7.90
N ILE A 29 -8.35 3.45 -9.02
CA ILE A 29 -7.38 3.96 -9.99
C ILE A 29 -6.54 5.08 -9.39
N GLU A 30 -7.16 6.01 -8.68
CA GLU A 30 -6.46 7.11 -8.02
C GLU A 30 -5.48 6.59 -6.96
N ARG A 31 -5.84 5.56 -6.22
CA ARG A 31 -4.95 4.89 -5.27
C ARG A 31 -3.74 4.27 -5.95
N LEU A 32 -3.92 3.61 -7.09
CA LEU A 32 -2.80 3.09 -7.91
C LEU A 32 -1.88 4.22 -8.37
N ARG A 33 -2.45 5.36 -8.81
CA ARG A 33 -1.69 6.53 -9.22
C ARG A 33 -0.87 7.11 -8.07
N MET A 34 -1.50 7.37 -6.92
CA MET A 34 -0.83 7.91 -5.73
C MET A 34 0.25 6.96 -5.20
N SER A 35 -0.02 5.65 -5.19
CA SER A 35 0.99 4.65 -4.82
C SER A 35 2.19 4.67 -5.77
N SER A 36 1.97 4.89 -7.07
CA SER A 36 3.05 5.05 -8.05
C SER A 36 3.90 6.28 -7.76
N GLU A 37 3.30 7.39 -7.36
CA GLU A 37 4.03 8.62 -7.00
C GLU A 37 4.90 8.43 -5.76
N VAL A 38 4.42 7.68 -4.76
CA VAL A 38 5.25 7.32 -3.60
C VAL A 38 6.44 6.47 -4.03
N LEU A 39 6.24 5.46 -4.90
CA LEU A 39 7.34 4.63 -5.44
C LEU A 39 8.35 5.47 -6.23
N HIS A 40 7.92 6.39 -7.08
CA HIS A 40 8.83 7.30 -7.78
C HIS A 40 9.67 8.14 -6.81
N SER A 41 9.07 8.61 -5.73
CA SER A 41 9.79 9.39 -4.71
C SER A 41 10.87 8.59 -3.99
N ILE A 42 10.71 7.27 -3.84
CA ILE A 42 11.75 6.39 -3.29
C ILE A 42 12.97 6.39 -4.22
N VAL A 43 12.73 6.24 -5.52
CA VAL A 43 13.79 6.22 -6.55
C VAL A 43 14.52 7.57 -6.67
N GLU A 44 13.78 8.67 -6.55
CA GLU A 44 14.32 10.04 -6.72
C GLU A 44 15.11 10.55 -5.49
N THR A 45 15.02 9.86 -4.35
CA THR A 45 15.64 10.32 -3.09
C THR A 45 16.61 9.30 -2.49
N PRO A 46 17.62 8.80 -3.24
CA PRO A 46 18.46 7.69 -2.81
C PRO A 46 19.30 7.99 -1.55
N ASP A 47 19.66 9.26 -1.32
CA ASP A 47 20.51 9.67 -0.21
C ASP A 47 19.79 9.83 1.14
N LYS A 48 18.48 10.04 1.11
CA LYS A 48 17.64 10.32 2.28
C LYS A 48 16.40 9.42 2.35
N GLY A 49 16.32 8.46 1.45
CA GLY A 49 15.21 7.55 1.30
C GLY A 49 15.45 6.20 1.96
N ILE A 50 14.71 5.23 1.49
CA ILE A 50 14.85 3.82 1.84
C ILE A 50 16.13 3.30 1.21
N PRO A 51 17.04 2.65 1.97
CA PRO A 51 18.28 2.12 1.41
C PRO A 51 18.01 1.11 0.30
N GLU A 52 18.79 1.18 -0.75
CA GLU A 52 18.67 0.30 -1.90
C GLU A 52 18.81 -1.18 -1.54
N GLU A 53 19.75 -1.50 -0.65
CA GLU A 53 19.94 -2.85 -0.12
C GLU A 53 18.67 -3.38 0.56
N VAL A 54 17.92 -2.52 1.25
CA VAL A 54 16.65 -2.91 1.90
C VAL A 54 15.58 -3.16 0.86
N LEU A 55 15.46 -2.29 -0.15
CA LEU A 55 14.50 -2.45 -1.25
C LEU A 55 14.75 -3.71 -2.07
N SER A 56 16.00 -4.00 -2.41
CA SER A 56 16.38 -5.18 -3.20
C SER A 56 16.11 -6.49 -2.47
N ASN A 57 16.22 -6.50 -1.14
CA ASN A 57 15.93 -7.68 -0.31
C ASN A 57 14.46 -7.83 0.05
N ALA A 58 13.62 -6.82 -0.20
CA ALA A 58 12.20 -6.88 0.13
C ALA A 58 11.47 -7.90 -0.75
N LYS A 59 10.75 -8.83 -0.13
CA LYS A 59 9.88 -9.80 -0.81
C LYS A 59 8.58 -9.16 -1.30
N CYS A 60 8.00 -8.25 -0.51
CA CYS A 60 6.82 -7.48 -0.91
C CYS A 60 7.00 -6.02 -0.51
N ILE A 61 6.34 -5.16 -1.27
CA ILE A 61 6.21 -3.74 -0.98
C ILE A 61 4.72 -3.43 -0.83
N ILE A 62 4.38 -2.75 0.26
CA ILE A 62 3.03 -2.25 0.52
C ILE A 62 3.13 -0.74 0.61
N VAL A 63 2.34 -0.05 -0.20
CA VAL A 63 2.29 1.42 -0.23
C VAL A 63 0.90 1.87 0.14
N ILE A 64 0.79 2.68 1.17
CA ILE A 64 -0.47 3.28 1.63
C ILE A 64 -0.32 4.80 1.55
N PRO A 65 -0.75 5.42 0.44
CA PRO A 65 -0.76 6.86 0.33
C PRO A 65 -1.81 7.46 1.27
N HIS A 66 -1.50 8.60 1.84
CA HIS A 66 -2.40 9.35 2.73
C HIS A 66 -2.97 8.53 3.89
N LEU A 67 -2.11 7.80 4.63
CA LEU A 67 -2.49 7.25 5.93
C LEU A 67 -2.87 8.41 6.85
N VAL A 68 -4.13 8.44 7.28
CA VAL A 68 -4.62 9.45 8.21
C VAL A 68 -4.44 8.93 9.64
N LYS A 69 -3.73 9.69 10.45
CA LYS A 69 -3.62 9.47 11.89
C LYS A 69 -4.30 10.62 12.61
N GLY A 70 -5.17 10.32 13.57
CA GLY A 70 -5.88 11.34 14.33
C GLY A 70 -6.32 10.85 15.70
N GLY A 71 -6.32 11.76 16.69
CA GLY A 71 -6.78 11.49 18.04
C GLY A 71 -6.25 12.52 19.05
N PHE A 72 -6.82 12.55 20.24
CA PHE A 72 -6.39 13.45 21.30
C PHE A 72 -5.81 12.70 22.51
N ILE A 73 -6.41 11.60 22.94
CA ILE A 73 -5.91 10.68 23.97
C ILE A 73 -6.01 9.27 23.44
N PHE A 74 -7.10 8.98 22.73
CA PHE A 74 -7.31 7.79 21.95
C PHE A 74 -7.29 8.23 20.48
N GLY A 75 -6.42 7.64 19.71
CA GLY A 75 -6.28 7.91 18.28
C GLY A 75 -6.68 6.69 17.46
N GLY A 76 -6.94 6.93 16.20
CA GLY A 76 -7.09 5.90 15.19
C GLY A 76 -6.25 6.22 13.98
N GLU A 77 -5.86 5.19 13.27
CA GLU A 77 -5.25 5.33 11.95
C GLU A 77 -6.07 4.56 10.93
N HIS A 78 -6.16 5.13 9.76
CA HIS A 78 -6.84 4.51 8.63
C HIS A 78 -6.19 4.90 7.33
N GLY A 79 -5.99 3.93 6.46
CA GLY A 79 -5.44 4.14 5.12
C GLY A 79 -5.80 3.00 4.19
N ARG A 80 -5.70 3.27 2.89
CA ARG A 80 -5.89 2.28 1.83
C ARG A 80 -4.71 2.35 0.87
N GLY A 81 -4.28 1.20 0.37
CA GLY A 81 -3.08 1.13 -0.44
C GLY A 81 -3.03 -0.06 -1.37
N ILE A 82 -1.81 -0.33 -1.83
CA ILE A 82 -1.49 -1.37 -2.80
C ILE A 82 -0.34 -2.21 -2.25
N ALA A 83 -0.44 -3.53 -2.35
CA ALA A 83 0.62 -4.48 -2.09
C ALA A 83 1.03 -5.19 -3.39
N THR A 84 2.30 -5.48 -3.54
CA THR A 84 2.84 -6.35 -4.59
C THR A 84 4.03 -7.13 -4.06
N CYS A 85 4.29 -8.31 -4.60
CA CYS A 85 5.36 -9.19 -4.14
C CYS A 85 6.22 -9.66 -5.29
N ARG A 86 7.50 -9.96 -5.00
CA ARG A 86 8.40 -10.58 -5.98
C ARG A 86 7.98 -12.01 -6.28
N THR A 87 8.05 -12.34 -7.54
CA THR A 87 7.78 -13.68 -8.07
C THR A 87 8.93 -14.10 -8.98
N ALA A 88 8.93 -15.34 -9.46
CA ALA A 88 9.93 -15.80 -10.43
C ALA A 88 9.92 -15.01 -11.76
N GLU A 89 8.80 -14.36 -12.08
CA GLU A 89 8.59 -13.63 -13.35
C GLU A 89 8.66 -12.09 -13.15
N GLY A 90 9.08 -11.60 -11.99
CA GLY A 90 9.11 -10.19 -11.61
C GLY A 90 8.11 -9.88 -10.50
N TRP A 91 7.42 -8.75 -10.58
CA TRP A 91 6.43 -8.35 -9.57
C TRP A 91 5.05 -8.94 -9.85
N SER A 92 4.37 -9.39 -8.80
CA SER A 92 2.97 -9.84 -8.88
C SER A 92 2.04 -8.71 -9.32
N ALA A 93 0.86 -9.06 -9.80
CA ALA A 93 -0.23 -8.09 -9.95
C ALA A 93 -0.55 -7.41 -8.61
N PRO A 94 -0.99 -6.14 -8.60
CA PRO A 94 -1.22 -5.38 -7.38
C PRO A 94 -2.46 -5.87 -6.62
N ALA A 95 -2.33 -6.10 -5.32
CA ALA A 95 -3.42 -6.39 -4.42
C ALA A 95 -3.81 -5.14 -3.63
N PHE A 96 -5.10 -4.91 -3.46
CA PHE A 96 -5.62 -3.77 -2.70
C PHE A 96 -5.66 -4.09 -1.21
N VAL A 97 -5.12 -3.19 -0.40
CA VAL A 97 -5.04 -3.32 1.06
C VAL A 97 -5.72 -2.16 1.77
N SER A 98 -6.19 -2.41 2.98
CA SER A 98 -6.53 -1.39 3.96
C SER A 98 -5.71 -1.61 5.23
N ILE A 99 -5.40 -0.52 5.92
CA ILE A 99 -4.82 -0.53 7.25
C ILE A 99 -5.72 0.28 8.17
N GLY A 100 -5.88 -0.21 9.39
CA GLY A 100 -6.64 0.48 10.42
C GLY A 100 -6.22 -0.02 11.80
N GLY A 101 -6.32 0.85 12.79
CA GLY A 101 -5.96 0.48 14.15
C GLY A 101 -6.25 1.59 15.13
N GLY A 102 -6.25 1.23 16.42
CA GLY A 102 -6.25 2.18 17.53
C GLY A 102 -4.80 2.56 17.84
N SER A 103 -4.51 3.83 18.00
CA SER A 103 -3.23 4.30 18.50
C SER A 103 -3.41 4.96 19.87
N TRP A 104 -2.46 4.68 20.78
CA TRP A 104 -2.39 5.34 22.07
C TRP A 104 -1.30 6.41 21.99
N GLY A 105 -1.63 7.66 22.23
CA GLY A 105 -0.65 8.73 22.28
C GLY A 105 -1.25 10.12 22.16
N LEU A 106 -0.54 11.10 22.69
CA LEU A 106 -0.83 12.53 22.52
C LEU A 106 -0.44 12.95 21.10
N GLN A 107 -1.28 12.64 20.12
CA GLN A 107 -1.18 13.20 18.77
C GLN A 107 -2.32 14.19 18.57
N ILE A 108 -2.00 15.46 18.68
CA ILE A 108 -2.96 16.56 18.45
C ILE A 108 -2.92 16.86 16.96
N GLY A 109 -3.96 16.46 16.22
CA GLY A 109 -4.14 16.84 14.82
C GLY A 109 -4.48 15.65 13.91
N LEU A 110 -4.89 15.99 12.70
CA LEU A 110 -4.99 15.08 11.57
C LEU A 110 -3.71 15.23 10.75
N GLU A 111 -2.91 14.19 10.68
CA GLU A 111 -1.74 14.14 9.81
C GLU A 111 -1.95 13.08 8.74
N GLY A 112 -1.76 13.48 7.49
CA GLY A 112 -1.71 12.58 6.35
C GLY A 112 -0.25 12.29 6.00
N ILE A 113 0.18 11.05 6.13
CA ILE A 113 1.50 10.58 5.72
C ILE A 113 1.38 9.48 4.68
N ASP A 114 2.38 9.35 3.82
CA ASP A 114 2.50 8.16 3.00
C ASP A 114 3.24 7.10 3.81
N LEU A 115 2.71 5.88 3.82
CA LEU A 115 3.31 4.75 4.51
C LEU A 115 3.85 3.76 3.48
N VAL A 116 5.08 3.31 3.70
CA VAL A 116 5.70 2.21 2.94
C VAL A 116 6.09 1.12 3.91
N MET A 117 5.63 -0.11 3.64
CA MET A 117 6.00 -1.29 4.41
C MET A 117 6.72 -2.28 3.48
N LEU A 118 7.86 -2.77 3.93
CA LEU A 118 8.66 -3.75 3.22
C LEU A 118 8.61 -5.07 3.98
N VAL A 119 8.09 -6.11 3.34
CA VAL A 119 8.10 -7.47 3.87
C VAL A 119 9.45 -8.11 3.54
N MET A 120 10.23 -8.46 4.56
CA MET A 120 11.64 -8.82 4.39
C MET A 120 11.89 -10.32 4.30
N ASN A 121 11.02 -11.16 4.86
CA ASN A 121 11.24 -12.60 4.94
C ASN A 121 9.98 -13.42 4.61
N ASP A 122 10.14 -14.76 4.57
CA ASP A 122 9.05 -15.68 4.24
C ASP A 122 7.95 -15.69 5.29
N GLN A 123 8.27 -15.45 6.55
CA GLN A 123 7.27 -15.41 7.62
C GLN A 123 6.35 -14.21 7.44
N GLY A 124 6.90 -13.00 7.26
CA GLY A 124 6.12 -11.82 6.94
C GLY A 124 5.30 -11.97 5.65
N PHE A 125 5.85 -12.65 4.64
CA PHE A 125 5.09 -12.99 3.44
C PHE A 125 3.89 -13.90 3.73
N GLN A 126 4.03 -14.92 4.59
CA GLN A 126 2.91 -15.78 4.97
C GLN A 126 1.84 -15.02 5.76
N HIS A 127 2.23 -14.10 6.64
CA HIS A 127 1.28 -13.22 7.34
C HIS A 127 0.49 -12.36 6.33
N LEU A 128 1.16 -11.75 5.35
CA LEU A 128 0.48 -10.99 4.30
C LEU A 128 -0.52 -11.88 3.51
N LEU A 129 -0.15 -13.12 3.21
CA LEU A 129 -1.03 -14.05 2.49
C LEU A 129 -2.24 -14.54 3.29
N SER A 130 -2.33 -14.27 4.59
CA SER A 130 -3.48 -14.66 5.43
C SER A 130 -4.71 -13.77 5.24
N ASN A 131 -4.64 -12.74 4.41
CA ASN A 131 -5.65 -11.72 4.12
C ASN A 131 -5.91 -10.73 5.25
N LYS A 132 -5.46 -11.00 6.48
CA LYS A 132 -5.54 -10.10 7.63
C LYS A 132 -4.47 -10.48 8.65
N PHE A 133 -3.75 -9.49 9.17
CA PHE A 133 -2.79 -9.68 10.26
C PHE A 133 -2.63 -8.38 11.05
N GLU A 134 -2.21 -8.51 12.31
CA GLU A 134 -1.92 -7.39 13.20
C GLU A 134 -0.40 -7.18 13.29
N ILE A 135 0.03 -5.93 13.08
CA ILE A 135 1.43 -5.51 13.23
C ILE A 135 1.79 -5.54 14.71
N SER A 136 2.94 -6.15 15.04
CA SER A 136 3.43 -6.41 16.39
C SER A 136 2.63 -7.44 17.21
N GLY A 137 1.45 -7.86 16.72
CA GLY A 137 0.69 -8.98 17.27
C GLY A 137 1.02 -10.28 16.55
N ASP A 138 0.71 -10.34 15.25
CA ASP A 138 0.93 -11.50 14.39
C ASP A 138 2.28 -11.45 13.67
N ALA A 139 2.66 -10.26 13.17
CA ALA A 139 3.89 -10.04 12.41
C ALA A 139 4.79 -9.02 13.10
N SER A 140 6.07 -9.35 13.28
CA SER A 140 7.06 -8.43 13.84
C SER A 140 7.35 -7.28 12.86
N ALA A 141 7.27 -6.04 13.34
CA ALA A 141 7.58 -4.86 12.56
C ALA A 141 8.54 -3.93 13.30
N SER A 142 9.37 -3.24 12.54
CA SER A 142 10.33 -2.27 13.05
C SER A 142 10.41 -1.04 12.16
N ALA A 143 10.77 0.10 12.75
CA ALA A 143 11.12 1.29 12.00
C ALA A 143 12.30 0.99 11.08
N GLY A 144 12.14 1.25 9.78
CA GLY A 144 13.17 0.98 8.79
C GLY A 144 14.33 1.97 8.86
N PRO A 145 15.56 1.54 8.55
CA PRO A 145 16.72 2.43 8.46
C PRO A 145 16.59 3.37 7.27
N VAL A 146 17.07 4.63 7.39
CA VAL A 146 17.02 5.63 6.31
C VAL A 146 18.42 6.16 5.99
N GLY A 147 18.64 6.49 4.71
CA GLY A 147 19.90 7.05 4.20
C GLY A 147 20.96 6.02 3.87
N ARG A 148 21.99 6.44 3.12
CA ARG A 148 23.05 5.55 2.55
C ARG A 148 23.83 4.74 3.57
N HIS A 149 24.02 5.23 4.78
CA HIS A 149 24.82 4.58 5.82
C HIS A 149 24.02 3.67 6.75
N ALA A 150 22.73 3.57 6.53
CA ALA A 150 21.83 2.78 7.37
C ALA A 150 21.95 1.26 7.14
N SER A 151 22.61 0.85 6.08
CA SER A 151 22.90 -0.58 5.79
C SER A 151 23.91 -1.23 6.74
N ALA A 152 24.68 -0.44 7.51
CA ALA A 152 25.69 -0.94 8.44
C ALA A 152 25.13 -1.56 9.74
N GLY A 153 23.82 -1.37 10.03
CA GLY A 153 23.15 -1.96 11.18
C GLY A 153 22.66 -3.38 10.87
N THR A 154 23.22 -4.37 11.54
CA THR A 154 22.96 -5.81 11.30
C THR A 154 21.60 -6.28 11.84
N ASP A 155 20.98 -5.51 12.74
CA ASP A 155 19.82 -5.98 13.52
C ASP A 155 18.54 -6.18 12.72
N TRP A 156 18.29 -5.38 11.68
CA TRP A 156 17.09 -5.54 10.84
C TRP A 156 17.13 -6.80 9.96
N LYS A 157 18.35 -7.35 9.68
CA LYS A 157 18.52 -8.55 8.84
C LYS A 157 18.09 -9.85 9.55
N LEU A 158 18.06 -9.86 10.87
CA LEU A 158 18.02 -11.13 11.61
C LEU A 158 16.62 -11.51 12.10
N ASN A 159 15.72 -10.58 12.44
CA ASN A 159 14.44 -10.91 13.10
C ASN A 159 13.24 -10.07 12.68
N THR A 160 13.40 -9.09 11.81
CA THR A 160 12.26 -8.22 11.43
C THR A 160 11.56 -8.75 10.20
N GLU A 161 10.26 -9.00 10.31
CA GLU A 161 9.43 -9.45 9.19
C GLU A 161 9.02 -8.29 8.30
N ILE A 162 8.73 -7.12 8.89
CA ILE A 162 8.25 -5.93 8.19
C ILE A 162 9.04 -4.71 8.62
N LEU A 163 9.62 -4.00 7.67
CA LEU A 163 10.21 -2.67 7.88
C LEU A 163 9.20 -1.60 7.45
N THR A 164 9.03 -0.58 8.28
CA THR A 164 8.01 0.45 8.10
C THR A 164 8.63 1.84 7.98
N TYR A 165 8.13 2.59 7.02
CA TYR A 165 8.60 3.93 6.68
C TYR A 165 7.41 4.87 6.49
N SER A 166 7.51 6.08 7.04
CA SER A 166 6.62 7.19 6.68
C SER A 166 7.33 8.14 5.73
N ARG A 167 6.55 8.74 4.85
CA ARG A 167 6.98 9.88 4.03
C ARG A 167 6.09 11.06 4.31
N SER A 168 6.69 12.15 4.73
CA SER A 168 6.01 13.44 4.91
C SER A 168 6.85 14.53 4.26
N ARG A 169 6.24 15.39 3.46
CA ARG A 169 6.90 16.51 2.76
C ARG A 169 8.18 16.11 2.00
N GLY A 170 8.18 14.91 1.40
CA GLY A 170 9.31 14.41 0.61
C GLY A 170 10.46 13.80 1.42
N VAL A 171 10.34 13.70 2.74
CA VAL A 171 11.35 13.09 3.62
C VAL A 171 10.84 11.75 4.13
N PHE A 172 11.68 10.71 4.03
CA PHE A 172 11.40 9.40 4.61
C PHE A 172 11.94 9.31 6.04
N ALA A 173 11.20 8.63 6.91
CA ALA A 173 11.59 8.29 8.27
C ALA A 173 11.06 6.91 8.63
N GLY A 174 11.81 6.14 9.41
CA GLY A 174 11.29 4.90 10.00
C GLY A 174 10.24 5.23 11.06
N ILE A 175 9.15 4.45 11.10
CA ILE A 175 8.07 4.60 12.09
C ILE A 175 7.69 3.24 12.66
N THR A 176 6.98 3.23 13.79
CA THR A 176 6.34 2.04 14.36
C THR A 176 4.82 2.09 14.15
N LEU A 177 4.21 0.94 13.98
CA LEU A 177 2.77 0.77 13.69
C LEU A 177 2.16 -0.31 14.58
N ASP A 178 2.45 -0.27 15.88
CA ASP A 178 2.02 -1.31 16.80
C ASP A 178 0.48 -1.37 16.92
N GLY A 179 -0.08 -2.57 16.77
CA GLY A 179 -1.52 -2.81 16.87
C GLY A 179 -2.32 -2.41 15.62
N ALA A 180 -1.65 -1.98 14.54
CA ALA A 180 -2.32 -1.72 13.28
C ALA A 180 -2.69 -3.04 12.58
N ILE A 181 -3.90 -3.12 12.05
CA ILE A 181 -4.42 -4.26 11.32
C ILE A 181 -4.32 -3.98 9.83
N VAL A 182 -3.62 -4.85 9.11
CA VAL A 182 -3.57 -4.85 7.64
C VAL A 182 -4.50 -5.93 7.13
N GLU A 183 -5.39 -5.58 6.21
CA GLU A 183 -6.35 -6.51 5.63
C GLU A 183 -6.58 -6.28 4.15
N GLN A 184 -7.10 -7.29 3.46
CA GLN A 184 -7.43 -7.20 2.04
C GLN A 184 -8.65 -6.30 1.83
N ASP A 185 -8.54 -5.33 0.90
CA ASP A 185 -9.67 -4.55 0.39
C ASP A 185 -10.36 -5.34 -0.74
N ASN A 186 -11.36 -6.14 -0.35
CA ASN A 186 -12.08 -7.01 -1.26
C ASN A 186 -12.92 -6.23 -2.29
N ASP A 187 -13.45 -5.07 -1.90
CA ASP A 187 -14.30 -4.25 -2.77
C ASP A 187 -13.49 -3.62 -3.91
N SER A 188 -12.35 -3.05 -3.60
CA SER A 188 -11.43 -2.54 -4.62
C SER A 188 -10.86 -3.67 -5.49
N THR A 189 -10.55 -4.82 -4.89
CA THR A 189 -10.10 -6.01 -5.63
C THR A 189 -11.16 -6.45 -6.62
N ARG A 190 -12.41 -6.61 -6.18
CA ARG A 190 -13.53 -6.98 -7.07
C ARG A 190 -13.75 -5.95 -8.17
N THR A 191 -13.64 -4.67 -7.83
CA THR A 191 -13.84 -3.55 -8.77
C THR A 191 -12.81 -3.56 -9.91
N ILE A 192 -11.54 -3.83 -9.60
CA ILE A 192 -10.45 -3.78 -10.59
C ILE A 192 -10.29 -5.09 -11.35
N TYR A 193 -10.49 -6.23 -10.69
CA TYR A 193 -10.33 -7.55 -11.30
C TYR A 193 -11.61 -8.14 -11.89
N GLY A 194 -12.78 -7.54 -11.60
CA GLY A 194 -14.10 -8.04 -12.03
C GLY A 194 -14.54 -9.33 -11.33
N ARG A 195 -13.80 -9.81 -10.34
CA ARG A 195 -14.05 -11.03 -9.57
C ARG A 195 -13.39 -10.99 -8.18
N GLU A 196 -13.83 -11.86 -7.30
CA GLU A 196 -13.19 -12.06 -6.01
C GLU A 196 -11.89 -12.86 -6.16
N LEU A 197 -10.83 -12.32 -5.56
CA LEU A 197 -9.50 -12.93 -5.55
C LEU A 197 -8.90 -12.74 -4.16
N THR A 198 -8.18 -13.72 -3.66
CA THR A 198 -7.47 -13.62 -2.37
C THR A 198 -6.07 -13.03 -2.56
N PHE A 199 -5.49 -12.45 -1.51
CA PHE A 199 -4.08 -12.04 -1.49
C PHE A 199 -3.17 -13.14 -2.01
N ARG A 200 -3.35 -14.38 -1.50
CA ARG A 200 -2.56 -15.54 -1.92
C ARG A 200 -2.60 -15.75 -3.43
N THR A 201 -3.75 -15.59 -4.06
CA THR A 201 -3.89 -15.79 -5.50
C THR A 201 -3.21 -14.67 -6.30
N ILE A 202 -3.35 -13.41 -5.85
CA ILE A 202 -2.78 -12.26 -6.55
C ILE A 202 -1.26 -12.18 -6.33
N LEU A 203 -0.83 -12.18 -5.06
CA LEU A 203 0.56 -11.92 -4.66
C LEU A 203 1.51 -13.09 -4.97
N SER A 204 0.99 -14.29 -5.23
CA SER A 204 1.80 -15.41 -5.72
C SER A 204 2.06 -15.40 -7.24
N GLY A 205 1.66 -14.35 -7.95
CA GLY A 205 1.88 -14.22 -9.40
C GLY A 205 0.93 -15.06 -10.28
N LYS A 206 -0.13 -15.64 -9.71
CA LYS A 206 -1.09 -16.50 -10.45
C LYS A 206 -2.13 -15.72 -11.24
N VAL A 207 -2.10 -14.39 -11.18
CA VAL A 207 -3.09 -13.50 -11.80
C VAL A 207 -2.37 -12.47 -12.64
N ALA A 208 -2.80 -12.29 -13.89
CA ALA A 208 -2.29 -11.23 -14.75
C ALA A 208 -2.74 -9.86 -14.24
N ALA A 209 -1.84 -8.89 -14.31
CA ALA A 209 -2.14 -7.50 -13.95
C ALA A 209 -3.14 -6.88 -14.95
N PRO A 210 -4.27 -6.33 -14.49
CA PRO A 210 -5.21 -5.62 -15.34
C PRO A 210 -4.56 -4.41 -16.05
N LYS A 211 -5.06 -4.03 -17.23
CA LYS A 211 -4.52 -2.89 -17.97
C LYS A 211 -4.53 -1.58 -17.17
N SER A 212 -5.54 -1.40 -16.33
CA SER A 212 -5.66 -0.24 -15.45
C SER A 212 -4.54 -0.11 -14.40
N THR A 213 -3.79 -1.18 -14.13
CA THR A 213 -2.70 -1.21 -13.14
C THR A 213 -1.31 -1.02 -13.76
N LEU A 214 -1.19 -0.87 -15.09
CA LEU A 214 0.09 -0.81 -15.79
C LEU A 214 0.98 0.36 -15.34
N GLY A 215 0.39 1.50 -14.94
CA GLY A 215 1.15 2.64 -14.39
C GLY A 215 1.88 2.25 -13.11
N PHE A 216 1.19 1.60 -12.19
CA PHE A 216 1.76 1.08 -10.95
C PHE A 216 2.82 0.00 -11.22
N MET A 217 2.56 -0.93 -12.14
CA MET A 217 3.53 -1.98 -12.50
C MET A 217 4.83 -1.42 -13.07
N LYS A 218 4.76 -0.33 -13.83
CA LYS A 218 5.96 0.38 -14.31
C LYS A 218 6.71 1.06 -13.16
N ALA A 219 6.01 1.71 -12.25
CA ALA A 219 6.61 2.37 -11.10
C ALA A 219 7.34 1.39 -10.17
N ILE A 220 6.73 0.23 -9.90
CA ILE A 220 7.37 -0.78 -9.06
C ILE A 220 8.57 -1.44 -9.76
N ALA A 221 8.51 -1.67 -11.06
CA ALA A 221 9.64 -2.21 -11.83
C ALA A 221 10.84 -1.23 -11.85
N ALA A 222 10.59 0.08 -11.80
CA ALA A 222 11.65 1.08 -11.74
C ALA A 222 12.46 1.04 -10.43
N THR A 223 11.87 0.55 -9.33
CA THR A 223 12.61 0.37 -8.07
C THR A 223 13.70 -0.70 -8.17
N ASP A 224 13.54 -1.70 -9.06
CA ASP A 224 14.54 -2.74 -9.29
C ASP A 224 15.69 -2.26 -10.18
N HIS A 225 15.40 -1.42 -11.18
CA HIS A 225 16.43 -0.92 -12.10
C HIS A 225 17.41 0.04 -11.42
N THR A 226 16.97 0.76 -10.41
CA THR A 226 17.84 1.63 -9.61
C THR A 226 18.86 0.79 -8.85
N ALA A 227 18.43 -0.36 -8.30
CA ALA A 227 19.29 -1.32 -7.64
C ALA A 227 20.42 -1.85 -8.57
N THR A 228 20.09 -2.20 -9.79
CA THR A 228 21.05 -2.76 -10.76
C THR A 228 22.10 -1.74 -11.23
N ILE A 229 21.74 -0.44 -11.33
CA ILE A 229 22.67 0.61 -11.77
C ILE A 229 23.67 1.00 -10.69
N ALA A 230 23.29 0.95 -9.41
CA ALA A 230 24.17 1.28 -8.31
C ALA A 230 25.20 0.17 -8.05
N GLU A 231 24.84 -1.11 -8.16
CA GLU A 231 25.77 -2.23 -8.10
C GLU A 231 26.83 -2.21 -9.25
N ALA A 232 26.44 -1.65 -10.41
CA ALA A 232 27.33 -1.56 -11.57
C ALA A 232 28.36 -0.40 -11.50
N LYS A 233 28.33 0.45 -10.48
CA LYS A 233 29.25 1.56 -10.32
C LYS A 233 30.42 1.15 -9.42
N PRO A 234 31.62 0.82 -9.98
CA PRO A 234 32.76 0.48 -9.16
C PRO A 234 33.19 1.69 -8.34
N ASP A 235 33.48 1.45 -7.06
CA ASP A 235 34.15 2.40 -6.19
C ASP A 235 35.39 2.94 -6.93
N LYS A 236 35.36 4.20 -7.29
CA LYS A 236 36.58 4.89 -7.71
C LYS A 236 37.26 5.40 -6.44
N GLU A 237 38.40 4.76 -6.17
CA GLU A 237 39.43 5.22 -5.25
C GLU A 237 39.74 6.72 -5.38
#